data_5bcc47cdc61c6f8933ac4892c7517f88
#
_entry.id   5bcc47cdc61c6f8933ac4892c7517f88
#
_cell.length_a   1.000
_cell.length_b   1.000
_cell.length_c   1.000
_cell.angle_alpha   90.00
_cell.angle_beta   90.00
_cell.angle_gamma   90.00
#
_symmetry.space_group_name_H-M   'P 1'
#
loop_
_entity.id
_entity.type
_entity.pdbx_description
1 polymer ?
#
loop_
_entity_poly.entity_id
_entity_poly.type
_entity_poly.pdbx_seq_one_letter_code
_entity_poly.pdbx_strand_id
1 'polypeptide(L)'
;IDATTAFVSASRLIPEDILILVPNTSSKGGKEWRLQAGLLAFPGHWRLADKMGKNLAAIHAPVPEFQEKLSAHLDRFFANMHIGAISWRQNWSVQRDSRLFAPMREAALETSLTPQQAGQQIHIRIETQHFYKLPKSEAVIFAIRTSLAPLNFWQKRPEPIAALLDQIEKLGSDMLGYKA
;
A
#
# COMPACT_ATOMS: atom_id res chain seq x y z
N ILE A 1 27.03 -11.80 -9.58
CA ILE A 1 25.84 -11.85 -8.72
C ILE A 1 24.64 -11.86 -9.66
N ASP A 2 23.77 -12.85 -9.56
CA ASP A 2 22.54 -12.89 -10.34
C ASP A 2 21.55 -11.80 -9.86
N ALA A 3 20.56 -11.47 -10.71
CA ALA A 3 19.64 -10.38 -10.47
C ALA A 3 18.80 -10.58 -9.18
N THR A 4 18.43 -11.83 -8.85
CA THR A 4 17.65 -12.15 -7.67
C THR A 4 18.47 -11.90 -6.40
N THR A 5 19.71 -12.38 -6.36
CA THR A 5 20.61 -12.14 -5.23
C THR A 5 20.91 -10.66 -5.04
N ALA A 6 21.13 -9.91 -6.14
CA ALA A 6 21.34 -8.46 -6.09
C ALA A 6 20.12 -7.73 -5.53
N PHE A 7 18.92 -8.09 -5.96
CA PHE A 7 17.67 -7.49 -5.50
C PHE A 7 17.42 -7.75 -4.01
N VAL A 8 17.57 -9.00 -3.56
CA VAL A 8 17.43 -9.37 -2.14
C VAL A 8 18.48 -8.67 -1.28
N SER A 9 19.72 -8.56 -1.76
CA SER A 9 20.78 -7.86 -1.01
C SER A 9 20.50 -6.37 -0.87
N ALA A 10 20.06 -5.72 -1.96
CA ALA A 10 19.66 -4.30 -1.92
C ALA A 10 18.49 -4.05 -0.96
N SER A 11 17.48 -4.90 -0.98
CA SER A 11 16.29 -4.75 -0.11
C SER A 11 16.59 -4.94 1.38
N ARG A 12 17.69 -5.59 1.76
CA ARG A 12 18.14 -5.69 3.15
C ARG A 12 18.78 -4.43 3.70
N LEU A 13 19.11 -3.47 2.83
CA LEU A 13 19.72 -2.20 3.22
C LEU A 13 18.73 -1.10 3.57
N ILE A 14 17.46 -1.32 3.27
CA ILE A 14 16.40 -0.33 3.48
C ILE A 14 15.21 -0.97 4.21
N PRO A 15 14.46 -0.19 4.99
CA PRO A 15 13.28 -0.68 5.72
C PRO A 15 11.97 -0.55 4.92
N GLU A 16 12.05 -0.51 3.60
CA GLU A 16 10.92 -0.45 2.68
C GLU A 16 10.65 -1.82 2.04
N ASP A 17 9.38 -2.11 1.78
CA ASP A 17 9.00 -3.10 0.78
C ASP A 17 9.33 -2.53 -0.61
N ILE A 18 9.82 -3.36 -1.51
CA ILE A 18 10.15 -2.95 -2.88
C ILE A 18 9.35 -3.77 -3.87
N LEU A 19 8.61 -3.08 -4.73
CA LEU A 19 7.88 -3.68 -5.83
C LEU A 19 8.35 -3.07 -7.15
N ILE A 20 8.44 -3.89 -8.20
CA ILE A 20 8.83 -3.45 -9.53
C ILE A 20 7.68 -3.70 -10.49
N LEU A 21 7.15 -2.60 -11.02
CA LEU A 21 6.08 -2.58 -12.00
C LEU A 21 6.69 -2.31 -13.38
N VAL A 22 6.45 -3.22 -14.32
CA VAL A 22 7.00 -3.13 -15.69
C VAL A 22 5.89 -2.75 -16.64
N PRO A 23 6.13 -1.77 -17.56
CA PRO A 23 5.15 -1.43 -18.58
C PRO A 23 4.96 -2.57 -19.57
N ASN A 24 3.71 -2.80 -19.95
CA ASN A 24 3.31 -3.77 -20.94
C ASN A 24 2.26 -3.14 -21.87
N THR A 25 2.11 -3.66 -23.09
CA THR A 25 1.05 -3.23 -23.98
C THR A 25 -0.27 -3.89 -23.57
N SER A 26 -1.26 -3.08 -23.30
CA SER A 26 -2.61 -3.55 -22.98
C SER A 26 -3.27 -4.16 -24.22
N SER A 27 -4.14 -5.15 -24.04
CA SER A 27 -4.98 -5.72 -25.11
C SER A 27 -5.91 -4.70 -25.77
N LYS A 28 -6.18 -3.59 -25.09
CA LYS A 28 -7.02 -2.46 -25.60
C LYS A 28 -6.21 -1.34 -26.26
N GLY A 29 -4.89 -1.54 -26.41
CA GLY A 29 -3.93 -0.50 -26.77
C GLY A 29 -3.58 0.39 -25.55
N GLY A 30 -2.41 1.01 -25.59
CA GLY A 30 -1.87 1.78 -24.48
C GLY A 30 -0.99 0.98 -23.53
N LYS A 31 -0.40 1.67 -22.56
CA LYS A 31 0.48 1.06 -21.55
C LYS A 31 -0.32 0.67 -20.31
N GLU A 32 -0.09 -0.55 -19.81
CA GLU A 32 -0.48 -1.00 -18.47
C GLU A 32 0.77 -1.43 -17.71
N TRP A 33 0.76 -1.34 -16.38
CA TRP A 33 1.88 -1.79 -15.56
C TRP A 33 1.53 -3.09 -14.86
N ARG A 34 2.49 -4.04 -14.87
CA ARG A 34 2.38 -5.35 -14.23
C ARG A 34 3.43 -5.51 -13.16
N LEU A 35 3.07 -6.08 -12.03
CA LEU A 35 4.00 -6.44 -10.96
C LEU A 35 4.85 -7.64 -11.39
N GLN A 36 6.15 -7.42 -11.61
CA GLN A 36 7.07 -8.44 -12.12
C GLN A 36 8.12 -8.90 -11.10
N ALA A 37 8.43 -8.07 -10.13
CA ALA A 37 9.32 -8.45 -9.04
C ALA A 37 8.90 -7.71 -7.76
N GLY A 38 9.24 -8.30 -6.61
CA GLY A 38 9.00 -7.65 -5.34
C GLY A 38 9.64 -8.37 -4.18
N LEU A 39 9.91 -7.62 -3.11
CA LEU A 39 10.20 -8.11 -1.78
C LEU A 39 9.23 -7.42 -0.83
N LEU A 40 8.44 -8.23 -0.13
CA LEU A 40 7.39 -7.78 0.77
C LEU A 40 7.69 -8.32 2.17
N ALA A 41 8.28 -7.47 3.02
CA ALA A 41 8.62 -7.77 4.39
C ALA A 41 7.51 -7.34 5.37
N PHE A 42 6.72 -6.33 4.98
CA PHE A 42 5.72 -5.69 5.85
C PHE A 42 4.31 -5.67 5.22
N PRO A 43 3.76 -6.84 4.82
CA PRO A 43 2.43 -6.90 4.19
C PRO A 43 1.34 -6.42 5.16
N GLY A 44 0.40 -5.62 4.62
CA GLY A 44 -0.84 -5.25 5.28
C GLY A 44 -2.03 -5.94 4.62
N HIS A 45 -2.42 -7.12 5.08
CA HIS A 45 -3.56 -7.91 4.60
C HIS A 45 -3.50 -8.31 3.11
N TRP A 46 -2.31 -8.57 2.58
CA TRP A 46 -2.13 -9.09 1.24
C TRP A 46 -0.84 -9.92 1.11
N ARG A 47 -0.77 -10.75 0.08
CA ARG A 47 0.38 -11.62 -0.18
C ARG A 47 0.96 -11.28 -1.55
N LEU A 48 2.29 -11.22 -1.63
CA LEU A 48 2.99 -10.92 -2.88
C LEU A 48 2.67 -11.93 -3.98
N ALA A 49 2.63 -13.22 -3.64
CA ALA A 49 2.33 -14.30 -4.58
C ALA A 49 0.97 -14.13 -5.29
N ASP A 50 -0.03 -13.56 -4.59
CA ASP A 50 -1.36 -13.34 -5.13
C ASP A 50 -1.41 -12.17 -6.14
N LYS A 51 -0.38 -11.35 -6.19
CA LYS A 51 -0.31 -10.12 -7.01
C LYS A 51 0.71 -10.23 -8.16
N MET A 52 1.65 -11.16 -8.09
CA MET A 52 2.68 -11.33 -9.12
C MET A 52 2.09 -11.55 -10.51
N GLY A 53 2.65 -10.89 -11.51
CA GLY A 53 2.22 -10.94 -12.91
C GLY A 53 0.93 -10.17 -13.23
N LYS A 54 0.18 -9.72 -12.22
CA LYS A 54 -1.07 -8.98 -12.41
C LYS A 54 -0.83 -7.51 -12.76
N ASN A 55 -1.75 -6.93 -13.53
CA ASN A 55 -1.79 -5.51 -13.78
C ASN A 55 -2.40 -4.76 -12.59
N LEU A 56 -2.28 -3.43 -12.58
CA LEU A 56 -2.75 -2.58 -11.48
C LEU A 56 -4.24 -2.76 -11.20
N ALA A 57 -5.06 -2.90 -12.23
CA ALA A 57 -6.50 -3.12 -12.08
C ALA A 57 -6.80 -4.43 -11.33
N ALA A 58 -6.15 -5.53 -11.70
CA ALA A 58 -6.32 -6.83 -11.04
C ALA A 58 -5.72 -6.87 -9.62
N ILE A 59 -4.61 -6.12 -9.38
CA ILE A 59 -4.02 -5.98 -8.05
C ILE A 59 -4.99 -5.30 -7.09
N HIS A 60 -5.68 -4.26 -7.55
CA HIS A 60 -6.59 -3.46 -6.73
C HIS A 60 -8.07 -3.86 -6.84
N ALA A 61 -8.38 -4.99 -7.51
CA ALA A 61 -9.76 -5.47 -7.61
C ALA A 61 -10.50 -5.60 -6.26
N PRO A 62 -9.84 -5.93 -5.13
CA PRO A 62 -10.49 -5.96 -3.82
C PRO A 62 -10.81 -4.57 -3.24
N VAL A 63 -10.28 -3.48 -3.81
CA VAL A 63 -10.52 -2.12 -3.31
C VAL A 63 -11.88 -1.64 -3.82
N PRO A 64 -12.82 -1.25 -2.95
CA PRO A 64 -14.12 -0.76 -3.36
C PRO A 64 -14.02 0.38 -4.37
N GLU A 65 -14.87 0.38 -5.38
CA GLU A 65 -14.97 1.41 -6.45
C GLU A 65 -13.67 1.67 -7.25
N PHE A 66 -12.62 0.86 -7.06
CA PHE A 66 -11.33 1.09 -7.72
C PHE A 66 -11.45 1.08 -9.25
N GLN A 67 -12.15 0.10 -9.81
CA GLN A 67 -12.29 -0.06 -11.27
C GLN A 67 -12.97 1.15 -11.91
N GLU A 68 -13.99 1.68 -11.27
CA GLU A 68 -14.80 2.78 -11.79
C GLU A 68 -14.11 4.14 -11.65
N LYS A 69 -13.44 4.38 -10.51
CA LYS A 69 -12.94 5.70 -10.15
C LYS A 69 -11.44 5.88 -10.34
N LEU A 70 -10.63 4.84 -10.18
CA LEU A 70 -9.18 4.98 -10.02
C LEU A 70 -8.33 4.27 -11.08
N SER A 71 -8.81 3.18 -11.71
CA SER A 71 -7.98 2.37 -12.61
C SER A 71 -7.38 3.19 -13.76
N ALA A 72 -8.19 3.91 -14.52
CA ALA A 72 -7.72 4.72 -15.64
C ALA A 72 -6.85 5.92 -15.21
N HIS A 73 -7.06 6.44 -14.00
CA HIS A 73 -6.23 7.51 -13.44
C HIS A 73 -4.83 6.99 -13.06
N LEU A 74 -4.76 5.78 -12.51
CA LEU A 74 -3.49 5.20 -12.08
C LEU A 74 -2.59 4.86 -13.27
N ASP A 75 -3.15 4.26 -14.34
CA ASP A 75 -2.39 3.99 -15.56
C ASP A 75 -1.87 5.29 -16.20
N ARG A 76 -2.70 6.33 -16.25
CA ARG A 76 -2.26 7.66 -16.73
C ARG A 76 -1.21 8.29 -15.84
N PHE A 77 -1.31 8.14 -14.52
CA PHE A 77 -0.29 8.62 -13.60
C PHE A 77 1.06 7.99 -13.90
N PHE A 78 1.15 6.66 -14.02
CA PHE A 78 2.40 5.99 -14.34
C PHE A 78 2.92 6.31 -15.75
N ALA A 79 2.03 6.45 -16.73
CA ALA A 79 2.43 6.84 -18.09
C ALA A 79 3.10 8.22 -18.10
N ASN A 80 2.57 9.17 -17.34
CA ASN A 80 3.02 10.57 -17.30
C ASN A 80 4.07 10.88 -16.23
N MET A 81 4.50 9.88 -15.44
CA MET A 81 5.58 10.10 -14.48
C MET A 81 6.85 10.56 -15.17
N HIS A 82 7.45 11.64 -14.67
CA HIS A 82 8.73 12.11 -15.13
C HIS A 82 9.85 11.15 -14.72
N ILE A 83 10.71 10.82 -15.67
CA ILE A 83 11.92 10.03 -15.42
C ILE A 83 12.83 10.82 -14.50
N GLY A 84 13.36 10.18 -13.45
CA GLY A 84 14.28 10.79 -12.48
C GLY A 84 13.60 11.57 -11.35
N ALA A 85 12.29 11.84 -11.44
CA ALA A 85 11.55 12.44 -10.35
C ALA A 85 10.96 11.38 -9.40
N ILE A 86 10.91 11.70 -8.10
CA ILE A 86 10.24 10.88 -7.10
C ILE A 86 8.87 11.49 -6.83
N SER A 87 7.83 10.68 -7.04
CA SER A 87 6.48 11.00 -6.57
C SER A 87 6.21 10.22 -5.29
N TRP A 88 5.43 10.79 -4.38
CA TRP A 88 5.07 10.09 -3.15
C TRP A 88 3.64 10.39 -2.72
N ARG A 89 3.09 9.48 -1.93
CA ARG A 89 1.80 9.64 -1.25
C ARG A 89 1.80 8.85 0.06
N GLN A 90 0.78 9.08 0.89
CA GLN A 90 0.51 8.24 2.06
C GLN A 90 -0.80 7.49 1.90
N ASN A 91 -0.83 6.28 2.43
CA ASN A 91 -2.02 5.48 2.65
C ASN A 91 -2.10 5.11 4.13
N TRP A 92 -3.30 4.84 4.63
CA TRP A 92 -3.50 4.39 6.00
C TRP A 92 -4.52 3.26 6.05
N SER A 93 -4.38 2.43 7.07
CA SER A 93 -5.36 1.42 7.46
C SER A 93 -5.32 1.22 8.97
N VAL A 94 -6.28 0.46 9.47
CA VAL A 94 -6.39 0.13 10.89
C VAL A 94 -6.20 -1.37 11.05
N GLN A 95 -5.48 -1.80 12.10
CA GLN A 95 -5.33 -3.21 12.45
C GLN A 95 -5.32 -3.40 13.96
N ARG A 96 -5.71 -4.58 14.42
CA ARG A 96 -5.78 -4.87 15.86
C ARG A 96 -4.46 -5.33 16.46
N ASP A 97 -3.56 -5.87 15.67
CA ASP A 97 -2.29 -6.34 16.19
C ASP A 97 -1.12 -5.37 15.91
N SER A 98 -0.02 -5.54 16.63
CA SER A 98 1.17 -4.72 16.52
C SER A 98 2.21 -5.28 15.53
N ARG A 99 1.89 -6.32 14.76
CA ARG A 99 2.82 -6.94 13.82
C ARG A 99 2.90 -6.15 12.52
N LEU A 100 4.10 -5.84 12.09
CA LEU A 100 4.33 -5.28 10.76
C LEU A 100 4.07 -6.31 9.66
N PHE A 101 4.42 -7.58 9.91
CA PHE A 101 4.13 -8.69 9.00
C PHE A 101 2.73 -9.24 9.27
N ALA A 102 1.73 -8.75 8.54
CA ALA A 102 0.32 -9.14 8.66
C ALA A 102 -0.28 -9.48 7.28
N PRO A 103 0.12 -10.61 6.63
CA PRO A 103 -0.32 -10.95 5.28
C PRO A 103 -1.79 -11.39 5.18
N MET A 104 -2.40 -11.74 6.31
CA MET A 104 -3.79 -12.20 6.40
C MET A 104 -4.56 -11.27 7.31
N ARG A 105 -5.83 -11.01 6.98
CA ARG A 105 -6.75 -10.41 7.95
C ARG A 105 -7.04 -11.40 9.06
N GLU A 106 -7.02 -10.91 10.27
CA GLU A 106 -7.58 -11.68 11.39
C GLU A 106 -9.11 -11.71 11.26
N ALA A 107 -9.71 -12.81 11.72
CA ALA A 107 -11.16 -12.89 11.80
C ALA A 107 -11.68 -11.74 12.68
N ALA A 108 -12.75 -11.09 12.25
CA ALA A 108 -13.40 -10.07 13.05
C ALA A 108 -13.79 -10.68 14.40
N LEU A 109 -13.15 -10.22 15.48
CA LEU A 109 -13.58 -10.57 16.81
C LEU A 109 -14.83 -9.74 17.12
N GLU A 110 -15.95 -10.39 17.41
CA GLU A 110 -17.22 -9.76 17.78
C GLU A 110 -17.18 -9.03 19.15
N THR A 111 -15.99 -8.77 19.67
CA THR A 111 -15.81 -8.17 20.99
C THR A 111 -15.76 -6.66 20.89
N SER A 112 -16.73 -5.99 21.48
CA SER A 112 -16.70 -4.53 21.72
C SER A 112 -15.51 -4.19 22.60
N LEU A 113 -14.64 -3.30 22.13
CA LEU A 113 -13.54 -2.78 22.92
C LEU A 113 -14.00 -1.56 23.74
N THR A 114 -13.59 -1.49 25.00
CA THR A 114 -13.67 -0.23 25.74
C THR A 114 -12.72 0.80 25.11
N PRO A 115 -12.95 2.11 25.28
CA PRO A 115 -12.05 3.14 24.76
C PRO A 115 -10.58 2.95 25.15
N GLN A 116 -10.33 2.49 26.39
CA GLN A 116 -8.98 2.21 26.87
C GLN A 116 -8.35 1.03 26.16
N GLN A 117 -9.10 -0.07 25.95
CA GLN A 117 -8.65 -1.23 25.20
C GLN A 117 -8.41 -0.86 23.74
N ALA A 118 -9.30 -0.09 23.11
CA ALA A 118 -9.14 0.40 21.76
C ALA A 118 -7.85 1.22 21.61
N GLY A 119 -7.56 2.11 22.58
CA GLY A 119 -6.33 2.89 22.59
C GLY A 119 -5.05 2.07 22.56
N GLN A 120 -5.04 0.88 23.14
CA GLN A 120 -3.88 -0.01 23.23
C GLN A 120 -3.83 -1.06 22.13
N GLN A 121 -4.99 -1.59 21.72
CA GLN A 121 -5.09 -2.74 20.82
C GLN A 121 -5.28 -2.35 19.35
N ILE A 122 -5.85 -1.17 19.10
CA ILE A 122 -6.01 -0.68 17.73
C ILE A 122 -4.75 0.09 17.32
N HIS A 123 -4.21 -0.27 16.18
CA HIS A 123 -3.03 0.36 15.60
C HIS A 123 -3.37 1.04 14.29
N ILE A 124 -2.84 2.23 14.09
CA ILE A 124 -2.89 2.94 12.81
C ILE A 124 -1.64 2.55 12.04
N ARG A 125 -1.84 1.96 10.86
CA ARG A 125 -0.81 1.64 9.89
C ARG A 125 -0.74 2.75 8.88
N ILE A 126 0.43 3.34 8.72
CA ILE A 126 0.71 4.37 7.72
C ILE A 126 1.75 3.83 6.75
N GLU A 127 1.45 3.89 5.47
CA GLU A 127 2.35 3.53 4.39
C GLU A 127 2.76 4.79 3.64
N THR A 128 4.02 5.19 3.75
CA THR A 128 4.58 6.22 2.88
C THR A 128 5.09 5.52 1.63
N GLN A 129 4.47 5.82 0.50
CA GLN A 129 4.62 5.15 -0.77
C GLN A 129 5.38 6.06 -1.74
N HIS A 130 6.55 5.61 -2.22
CA HIS A 130 7.38 6.34 -3.16
C HIS A 130 7.40 5.63 -4.51
N PHE A 131 7.37 6.40 -5.57
CA PHE A 131 7.39 5.92 -6.95
C PHE A 131 8.55 6.58 -7.69
N TYR A 132 9.35 5.76 -8.37
CA TYR A 132 10.47 6.22 -9.19
C TYR A 132 10.48 5.50 -10.52
N LYS A 133 10.42 6.25 -11.63
CA LYS A 133 10.43 5.70 -12.99
C LYS A 133 11.84 5.59 -13.51
N LEU A 134 12.24 4.37 -13.87
CA LEU A 134 13.57 4.07 -14.39
C LEU A 134 13.75 4.59 -15.83
N PRO A 135 14.89 5.21 -16.15
CA PRO A 135 15.07 5.91 -17.43
C PRO A 135 15.15 4.99 -18.66
N LYS A 136 15.65 3.77 -18.52
CA LYS A 136 15.88 2.86 -19.66
C LYS A 136 14.71 1.91 -19.90
N SER A 137 14.16 1.33 -18.84
CA SER A 137 13.11 0.31 -18.93
C SER A 137 11.70 0.89 -18.79
N GLU A 138 11.58 2.14 -18.35
CA GLU A 138 10.34 2.78 -17.90
C GLU A 138 9.63 2.01 -16.75
N ALA A 139 10.27 0.99 -16.20
CA ALA A 139 9.75 0.30 -15.03
C ALA A 139 9.64 1.27 -13.84
N VAL A 140 8.64 1.08 -13.01
CA VAL A 140 8.43 1.88 -11.80
C VAL A 140 8.86 1.07 -10.59
N ILE A 141 9.82 1.60 -9.84
CA ILE A 141 10.11 1.15 -8.48
C ILE A 141 9.05 1.75 -7.58
N PHE A 142 8.34 0.90 -6.87
CA PHE A 142 7.38 1.28 -5.85
C PHE A 142 7.90 0.81 -4.49
N ALA A 143 8.37 1.76 -3.68
CA ALA A 143 8.89 1.52 -2.34
C ALA A 143 7.86 1.93 -1.29
N ILE A 144 7.62 1.06 -0.30
CA ILE A 144 6.61 1.27 0.75
C ILE A 144 7.28 1.26 2.11
N ARG A 145 7.33 2.41 2.77
CA ARG A 145 7.73 2.54 4.17
C ARG A 145 6.52 2.37 5.06
N THR A 146 6.47 1.30 5.83
CA THR A 146 5.39 1.05 6.78
C THR A 146 5.75 1.54 8.18
N SER A 147 4.85 2.29 8.79
CA SER A 147 4.88 2.68 10.20
C SER A 147 3.61 2.22 10.88
N LEU A 148 3.74 1.76 12.13
CA LEU A 148 2.64 1.23 12.92
C LEU A 148 2.71 1.80 14.33
N ALA A 149 1.60 2.36 14.82
CA ALA A 149 1.52 2.88 16.17
C ALA A 149 0.14 2.65 16.77
N PRO A 150 0.05 2.33 18.09
CA PRO A 150 -1.22 2.16 18.76
C PRO A 150 -1.99 3.50 18.82
N LEU A 151 -3.31 3.42 18.88
CA LEU A 151 -4.17 4.60 18.82
C LEU A 151 -3.86 5.61 19.95
N ASN A 152 -3.49 5.13 21.14
CA ASN A 152 -3.13 5.99 22.27
C ASN A 152 -1.83 6.80 22.04
N PHE A 153 -0.94 6.35 21.16
CA PHE A 153 0.23 7.14 20.76
C PHE A 153 -0.16 8.48 20.14
N TRP A 154 -1.31 8.53 19.49
CA TRP A 154 -1.80 9.71 18.78
C TRP A 154 -2.58 10.68 19.69
N GLN A 155 -2.99 10.27 20.90
CA GLN A 155 -3.76 11.12 21.83
C GLN A 155 -3.07 12.46 22.15
N LYS A 156 -1.74 12.48 22.15
CA LYS A 156 -0.95 13.70 22.38
C LYS A 156 -0.65 14.47 21.08
N ARG A 157 -1.30 14.13 19.99
CA ARG A 157 -1.10 14.70 18.64
C ARG A 157 -2.46 15.01 18.03
N PRO A 158 -3.09 16.13 18.44
CA PRO A 158 -4.48 16.42 18.05
C PRO A 158 -4.64 16.65 16.53
N GLU A 159 -3.66 17.26 15.86
CA GLU A 159 -3.76 17.57 14.44
C GLU A 159 -3.84 16.33 13.54
N PRO A 160 -2.93 15.32 13.64
CA PRO A 160 -3.07 14.09 12.87
C PRO A 160 -4.34 13.31 13.17
N ILE A 161 -4.81 13.31 14.41
CA ILE A 161 -6.08 12.65 14.79
C ILE A 161 -7.27 13.35 14.13
N ALA A 162 -7.32 14.67 14.17
CA ALA A 162 -8.39 15.44 13.53
C ALA A 162 -8.42 15.18 12.01
N ALA A 163 -7.24 15.17 11.36
CA ALA A 163 -7.13 14.84 9.96
C ALA A 163 -7.59 13.41 9.63
N LEU A 164 -7.27 12.43 10.49
CA LEU A 164 -7.72 11.05 10.33
C LEU A 164 -9.25 10.94 10.49
N LEU A 165 -9.82 11.57 11.49
CA LEU A 165 -11.29 11.59 11.73
C LEU A 165 -12.01 12.22 10.53
N ASP A 166 -11.55 13.36 10.03
CA ASP A 166 -12.09 14.00 8.82
C ASP A 166 -12.06 13.05 7.61
N GLN A 167 -10.99 12.26 7.44
CA GLN A 167 -10.92 11.25 6.39
C GLN A 167 -11.89 10.09 6.62
N ILE A 168 -12.04 9.61 7.86
CA ILE A 168 -12.97 8.53 8.20
C ILE A 168 -14.41 8.95 7.94
N GLU A 169 -14.79 10.16 8.32
CA GLU A 169 -16.15 10.70 8.12
C GLU A 169 -16.53 10.83 6.63
N LYS A 170 -15.53 11.05 5.76
CA LYS A 170 -15.72 11.14 4.31
C LYS A 170 -15.75 9.80 3.58
N LEU A 171 -15.42 8.69 4.25
CA LEU A 171 -15.43 7.37 3.63
C LEU A 171 -16.83 6.75 3.65
N GLY A 172 -17.20 6.10 2.55
CA GLY A 172 -18.37 5.23 2.51
C GLY A 172 -18.15 3.94 3.33
N SER A 173 -19.24 3.28 3.68
CA SER A 173 -19.24 2.04 4.49
C SER A 173 -18.30 0.96 3.96
N ASP A 174 -18.31 0.74 2.65
CA ASP A 174 -17.51 -0.30 2.00
C ASP A 174 -16.01 -0.03 2.12
N MET A 175 -15.61 1.24 1.95
CA MET A 175 -14.22 1.65 2.12
C MET A 175 -13.79 1.61 3.59
N LEU A 176 -14.68 1.95 4.53
CA LEU A 176 -14.41 1.77 5.96
C LEU A 176 -14.14 0.31 6.29
N GLY A 177 -14.99 -0.61 5.84
CA GLY A 177 -14.78 -2.05 6.01
C GLY A 177 -13.51 -2.58 5.33
N TYR A 178 -13.10 -1.98 4.22
CA TYR A 178 -11.84 -2.31 3.56
C TYR A 178 -10.61 -1.85 4.35
N LYS A 179 -10.66 -0.70 5.02
CA LYS A 179 -9.54 -0.11 5.77
C LYS A 179 -9.40 -0.59 7.22
N ALA A 180 -10.46 -1.20 7.76
CA ALA A 180 -10.49 -1.78 9.12
C ALA A 180 -9.99 -3.28 9.14
#